data_0c567bf4e2601552cf348b64029a16ee
#
_entry.id   0c567bf4e2601552cf348b64029a16ee
#
_cell.length_a   1.000
_cell.length_b   1.000
_cell.length_c   1.000
_cell.angle_alpha   90.00
_cell.angle_beta   90.00
_cell.angle_gamma   90.00
#
_symmetry.space_group_name_H-M   'P 1'
#
loop_
_entity.id
_entity.type
_entity.pdbx_description
1 polymer ?
#
loop_
_entity_poly.entity_id
_entity_poly.type
_entity_poly.pdbx_seq_one_letter_code
_entity_poly.pdbx_strand_id
1 'polypeptide(L)'
;MKSPYQGKPEEKWLAITKRLINKHPLKDEIVDVVLQSWEDIFNSRIGSYSIGKEIFPEPQMMGFFLHELVAQNLALKYPKVYKRGDAKKEKDIHNTEDPSLGIEIKTSSNKDKIFANRSYAQPSSDSEKKDKNGYYLAINFEKFSKKGRKPRIRLIRFGFLEHEDWIPQKSEKGQQAHLSDLAYKTKLITLYQAE
;
A
#
# COMPACT_ATOMS: atom_id res chain seq x y z
N MET A 1 -12.63 8.50 10.44
CA MET A 1 -11.70 9.67 10.34
C MET A 1 -12.35 10.76 9.49
N LYS A 2 -12.22 12.04 9.86
CA LYS A 2 -12.73 13.13 9.00
C LYS A 2 -11.88 13.25 7.73
N SER A 3 -12.55 13.46 6.59
CA SER A 3 -11.90 13.69 5.32
C SER A 3 -11.06 14.99 5.33
N PRO A 4 -9.78 14.94 4.96
CA PRO A 4 -8.97 16.15 4.81
C PRO A 4 -9.39 16.99 3.58
N TYR A 5 -10.18 16.41 2.69
CA TYR A 5 -10.64 17.03 1.43
C TYR A 5 -12.06 17.60 1.52
N GLN A 6 -12.79 17.27 2.59
CA GLN A 6 -14.18 17.71 2.76
C GLN A 6 -14.32 19.23 2.64
N GLY A 7 -15.24 19.67 1.77
CA GLY A 7 -15.49 21.09 1.51
C GLY A 7 -14.33 21.83 0.81
N LYS A 8 -13.37 21.11 0.22
CA LYS A 8 -12.28 21.69 -0.57
C LYS A 8 -12.46 21.36 -2.05
N PRO A 9 -12.23 22.32 -2.95
CA PRO A 9 -12.29 22.06 -4.38
C PRO A 9 -11.14 21.13 -4.81
N GLU A 10 -11.38 20.33 -5.86
CA GLU A 10 -10.47 19.27 -6.33
C GLU A 10 -9.06 19.79 -6.67
N GLU A 11 -8.95 21.01 -7.18
CA GLU A 11 -7.67 21.65 -7.54
C GLU A 11 -6.73 21.81 -6.34
N LYS A 12 -7.28 21.83 -5.11
CA LYS A 12 -6.51 21.93 -3.87
C LYS A 12 -6.09 20.57 -3.29
N TRP A 13 -6.65 19.45 -3.76
CA TRP A 13 -6.43 18.15 -3.16
C TRP A 13 -4.97 17.71 -3.24
N LEU A 14 -4.31 17.91 -4.37
CA LEU A 14 -2.89 17.58 -4.49
C LEU A 14 -2.01 18.32 -3.47
N ALA A 15 -2.26 19.61 -3.26
CA ALA A 15 -1.53 20.40 -2.28
C ALA A 15 -1.81 19.95 -0.83
N ILE A 16 -3.06 19.57 -0.55
CA ILE A 16 -3.46 19.00 0.74
C ILE A 16 -2.72 17.68 0.97
N THR A 17 -2.73 16.77 -0.02
CA THR A 17 -2.03 15.49 0.05
C THR A 17 -0.54 15.66 0.31
N LYS A 18 0.14 16.53 -0.46
CA LYS A 18 1.56 16.83 -0.25
C LYS A 18 1.85 17.27 1.19
N ARG A 19 1.01 18.16 1.74
CA ARG A 19 1.16 18.63 3.13
C ARG A 19 0.97 17.51 4.15
N LEU A 20 -0.02 16.62 3.95
CA LEU A 20 -0.27 15.48 4.82
C LEU A 20 0.92 14.52 4.81
N ILE A 21 1.39 14.17 3.62
CA ILE A 21 2.50 13.23 3.45
C ILE A 21 3.80 13.79 4.06
N ASN A 22 4.11 15.07 3.84
CA ASN A 22 5.31 15.70 4.40
C ASN A 22 5.31 15.77 5.93
N LYS A 23 4.14 15.64 6.57
CA LYS A 23 4.00 15.61 8.03
C LYS A 23 3.95 14.20 8.61
N HIS A 24 3.84 13.17 7.76
CA HIS A 24 3.71 11.80 8.23
C HIS A 24 5.06 11.28 8.76
N PRO A 25 5.13 10.76 10.00
CA PRO A 25 6.40 10.39 10.65
C PRO A 25 7.23 9.35 9.90
N LEU A 26 6.57 8.42 9.20
CA LEU A 26 7.25 7.35 8.46
C LEU A 26 7.62 7.72 7.00
N LYS A 27 7.29 8.93 6.54
CA LYS A 27 7.42 9.32 5.12
C LYS A 27 8.83 9.09 4.55
N ASP A 28 9.84 9.47 5.31
CA ASP A 28 11.24 9.41 4.83
C ASP A 28 11.83 8.00 4.87
N GLU A 29 11.22 7.07 5.62
CA GLU A 29 11.63 5.67 5.72
C GLU A 29 11.03 4.77 4.62
N ILE A 30 9.93 5.19 4.00
CA ILE A 30 9.11 4.33 3.14
C ILE A 30 9.90 3.75 1.98
N VAL A 31 10.63 4.57 1.23
CA VAL A 31 11.31 4.14 0.00
C VAL A 31 12.37 3.11 0.32
N ASP A 32 13.24 3.41 1.27
CA ASP A 32 14.35 2.52 1.65
C ASP A 32 13.83 1.20 2.21
N VAL A 33 12.81 1.25 3.08
CA VAL A 33 12.22 0.02 3.64
C VAL A 33 11.56 -0.83 2.57
N VAL A 34 10.83 -0.24 1.61
CA VAL A 34 10.20 -1.00 0.53
C VAL A 34 11.24 -1.66 -0.36
N LEU A 35 12.29 -0.93 -0.76
CA LEU A 35 13.36 -1.46 -1.60
C LEU A 35 14.15 -2.55 -0.87
N GLN A 36 14.49 -2.34 0.40
CA GLN A 36 15.17 -3.36 1.20
C GLN A 36 14.29 -4.60 1.40
N SER A 37 13.02 -4.45 1.72
CA SER A 37 12.08 -5.57 1.86
C SER A 37 11.95 -6.38 0.56
N TRP A 38 12.03 -5.71 -0.59
CA TRP A 38 12.05 -6.39 -1.88
C TRP A 38 13.32 -7.22 -2.08
N GLU A 39 14.49 -6.69 -1.71
CA GLU A 39 15.75 -7.43 -1.73
C GLU A 39 15.73 -8.62 -0.76
N ASP A 40 15.16 -8.46 0.44
CA ASP A 40 15.09 -9.50 1.47
C ASP A 40 14.29 -10.72 1.00
N ILE A 41 13.26 -10.52 0.15
CA ILE A 41 12.53 -11.64 -0.48
C ILE A 41 13.50 -12.51 -1.30
N PHE A 42 14.41 -11.91 -2.08
CA PHE A 42 15.37 -12.64 -2.92
C PHE A 42 16.55 -13.22 -2.13
N ASN A 43 16.80 -12.70 -0.94
CA ASN A 43 17.77 -13.28 0.02
C ASN A 43 17.15 -14.43 0.82
N SER A 44 15.84 -14.66 0.72
CA SER A 44 15.12 -15.69 1.47
C SER A 44 15.24 -17.06 0.79
N ARG A 45 15.11 -18.11 1.60
CA ARG A 45 15.14 -19.50 1.18
C ARG A 45 13.95 -20.28 1.75
N ILE A 46 13.51 -21.27 1.00
CA ILE A 46 12.55 -22.29 1.46
C ILE A 46 13.31 -23.63 1.39
N GLY A 47 13.75 -24.10 2.55
CA GLY A 47 14.72 -25.20 2.60
C GLY A 47 16.03 -24.81 1.93
N SER A 48 16.50 -25.62 0.97
CA SER A 48 17.71 -25.36 0.18
C SER A 48 17.51 -24.44 -1.02
N TYR A 49 16.27 -24.10 -1.35
CA TYR A 49 15.91 -23.38 -2.57
C TYR A 49 15.78 -21.88 -2.33
N SER A 50 16.34 -21.07 -3.21
CA SER A 50 16.31 -19.61 -3.16
C SER A 50 15.20 -19.04 -4.05
N ILE A 51 14.54 -17.99 -3.58
CA ILE A 51 13.56 -17.25 -4.39
C ILE A 51 14.29 -16.50 -5.51
N GLY A 52 13.78 -16.65 -6.74
CA GLY A 52 14.35 -16.04 -7.94
C GLY A 52 15.50 -16.81 -8.58
N LYS A 53 15.86 -18.00 -8.02
CA LYS A 53 16.80 -18.94 -8.64
C LYS A 53 16.14 -20.27 -8.96
N GLU A 54 15.68 -20.98 -7.93
CA GLU A 54 15.01 -22.26 -8.08
C GLU A 54 13.49 -22.14 -7.88
N ILE A 55 13.03 -21.13 -7.11
CA ILE A 55 11.61 -20.86 -6.85
C ILE A 55 11.23 -19.52 -7.45
N PHE A 56 10.17 -19.52 -8.25
CA PHE A 56 9.62 -18.34 -8.93
C PHE A 56 8.17 -18.14 -8.52
N PRO A 57 7.89 -17.49 -7.36
CA PRO A 57 6.54 -17.36 -6.85
C PRO A 57 5.64 -16.52 -7.78
N GLU A 58 4.38 -16.89 -7.82
CA GLU A 58 3.35 -16.11 -8.52
C GLU A 58 3.22 -14.70 -7.93
N PRO A 59 2.73 -13.73 -8.71
CA PRO A 59 2.64 -12.34 -8.26
C PRO A 59 1.89 -12.13 -6.94
N GLN A 60 0.87 -12.95 -6.67
CA GLN A 60 0.14 -12.87 -5.40
C GLN A 60 1.03 -13.22 -4.20
N MET A 61 1.87 -14.25 -4.34
CA MET A 61 2.81 -14.64 -3.28
C MET A 61 3.90 -13.58 -3.08
N MET A 62 4.44 -13.03 -4.17
CA MET A 62 5.40 -11.93 -4.10
C MET A 62 4.78 -10.69 -3.43
N GLY A 63 3.55 -10.37 -3.78
CA GLY A 63 2.80 -9.27 -3.17
C GLY A 63 2.55 -9.51 -1.67
N PHE A 64 2.25 -10.73 -1.27
CA PHE A 64 2.08 -11.12 0.12
C PHE A 64 3.38 -10.96 0.92
N PHE A 65 4.50 -11.51 0.44
CA PHE A 65 5.79 -11.37 1.13
C PHE A 65 6.19 -9.90 1.27
N LEU A 66 6.06 -9.12 0.20
CA LEU A 66 6.37 -7.70 0.23
C LEU A 66 5.50 -6.95 1.25
N HIS A 67 4.19 -7.21 1.27
CA HIS A 67 3.26 -6.62 2.23
C HIS A 67 3.67 -6.92 3.68
N GLU A 68 3.95 -8.19 3.98
CA GLU A 68 4.34 -8.61 5.33
C GLU A 68 5.66 -7.99 5.79
N LEU A 69 6.70 -8.03 4.94
CA LEU A 69 8.01 -7.49 5.27
C LEU A 69 7.98 -5.96 5.43
N VAL A 70 7.30 -5.25 4.53
CA VAL A 70 7.18 -3.79 4.63
C VAL A 70 6.43 -3.39 5.89
N ALA A 71 5.32 -4.06 6.22
CA ALA A 71 4.57 -3.77 7.44
C ALA A 71 5.43 -3.96 8.70
N GLN A 72 6.15 -5.08 8.77
CA GLN A 72 7.03 -5.38 9.89
C GLN A 72 8.21 -4.40 9.99
N ASN A 73 8.90 -4.16 8.87
CA ASN A 73 10.11 -3.34 8.85
C ASN A 73 9.82 -1.86 9.13
N LEU A 74 8.70 -1.31 8.61
CA LEU A 74 8.28 0.06 8.94
C LEU A 74 7.87 0.20 10.41
N ALA A 75 7.17 -0.80 10.96
CA ALA A 75 6.81 -0.78 12.38
C ALA A 75 8.05 -0.80 13.28
N LEU A 76 9.10 -1.53 12.89
CA LEU A 76 10.36 -1.61 13.65
C LEU A 76 11.19 -0.31 13.64
N LYS A 77 10.91 0.66 12.75
CA LYS A 77 11.59 1.97 12.78
C LYS A 77 11.27 2.76 14.04
N TYR A 78 10.05 2.63 14.55
CA TYR A 78 9.59 3.31 15.77
C TYR A 78 8.78 2.34 16.64
N PRO A 79 9.41 1.32 17.26
CA PRO A 79 8.74 0.17 17.86
C PRO A 79 7.91 0.50 19.12
N LYS A 80 8.12 1.66 19.71
CA LYS A 80 7.30 2.15 20.84
C LYS A 80 5.96 2.73 20.38
N VAL A 81 5.88 3.20 19.14
CA VAL A 81 4.73 3.93 18.59
C VAL A 81 4.02 3.15 17.49
N TYR A 82 4.77 2.38 16.71
CA TYR A 82 4.21 1.59 15.61
C TYR A 82 4.35 0.10 15.86
N LYS A 83 3.32 -0.64 15.46
CA LYS A 83 3.31 -2.10 15.42
C LYS A 83 2.64 -2.58 14.13
N ARG A 84 2.86 -3.83 13.76
CA ARG A 84 2.03 -4.51 12.77
C ARG A 84 0.60 -4.58 13.30
N GLY A 85 -0.36 -4.16 12.47
CA GLY A 85 -1.76 -4.11 12.86
C GLY A 85 -2.49 -5.45 12.80
N ASP A 86 -3.59 -5.58 13.52
CA ASP A 86 -4.55 -6.66 13.33
C ASP A 86 -5.33 -6.42 12.04
N ALA A 87 -5.23 -7.34 11.08
CA ALA A 87 -5.81 -7.22 9.74
C ALA A 87 -7.33 -6.98 9.72
N LYS A 88 -8.05 -7.32 10.77
CA LYS A 88 -9.51 -7.15 10.85
C LYS A 88 -9.94 -5.77 11.33
N LYS A 89 -9.19 -5.17 12.24
CA LYS A 89 -9.58 -3.95 12.96
C LYS A 89 -8.65 -2.78 12.73
N GLU A 90 -7.37 -3.04 12.45
CA GLU A 90 -6.32 -2.03 12.36
C GLU A 90 -5.78 -1.92 10.93
N LYS A 91 -5.13 -0.81 10.60
CA LYS A 91 -4.31 -0.66 9.41
C LYS A 91 -3.12 -1.63 9.47
N ASP A 92 -2.54 -1.99 8.33
CA ASP A 92 -1.43 -2.94 8.24
C ASP A 92 -0.23 -2.51 9.08
N ILE A 93 0.01 -1.20 9.17
CA ILE A 93 0.92 -0.57 10.14
C ILE A 93 0.06 0.28 11.06
N HIS A 94 0.00 -0.08 12.33
CA HIS A 94 -0.84 0.60 13.32
C HIS A 94 0.01 1.52 14.19
N ASN A 95 -0.42 2.77 14.35
CA ASN A 95 0.15 3.69 15.33
C ASN A 95 -0.65 3.57 16.63
N THR A 96 0.03 3.23 17.73
CA THR A 96 -0.62 2.95 19.03
C THR A 96 -1.03 4.22 19.77
N GLU A 97 -0.42 5.36 19.47
CA GLU A 97 -0.71 6.65 20.10
C GLU A 97 -1.76 7.43 19.29
N ASP A 98 -1.64 7.41 17.96
CA ASP A 98 -2.60 8.04 17.04
C ASP A 98 -2.97 7.07 15.90
N PRO A 99 -4.05 6.30 16.05
CA PRO A 99 -4.50 5.37 15.00
C PRO A 99 -4.76 6.04 13.64
N SER A 100 -4.94 7.36 13.60
CA SER A 100 -5.13 8.10 12.35
C SER A 100 -3.88 8.14 11.47
N LEU A 101 -2.69 7.90 12.06
CA LEU A 101 -1.41 7.79 11.36
C LEU A 101 -1.08 6.36 10.91
N GLY A 102 -1.99 5.41 11.09
CA GLY A 102 -1.82 4.06 10.58
C GLY A 102 -1.83 4.01 9.06
N ILE A 103 -1.07 3.06 8.47
CA ILE A 103 -0.90 2.91 7.02
C ILE A 103 -1.50 1.60 6.54
N GLU A 104 -2.28 1.66 5.50
CA GLU A 104 -2.76 0.51 4.72
C GLU A 104 -1.82 0.26 3.54
N ILE A 105 -1.36 -0.97 3.34
CA ILE A 105 -0.47 -1.34 2.24
C ILE A 105 -1.27 -1.99 1.12
N LYS A 106 -1.02 -1.59 -0.11
CA LYS A 106 -1.54 -2.22 -1.32
C LYS A 106 -0.40 -2.53 -2.27
N THR A 107 -0.23 -3.81 -2.58
CA THR A 107 0.77 -4.29 -3.53
C THR A 107 0.12 -4.76 -4.81
N SER A 108 0.75 -4.54 -5.96
CA SER A 108 0.22 -4.97 -7.25
C SER A 108 1.33 -5.21 -8.26
N SER A 109 1.21 -6.28 -9.04
CA SER A 109 2.07 -6.53 -10.21
C SER A 109 1.59 -5.82 -11.48
N ASN A 110 0.53 -5.03 -11.41
CA ASN A 110 0.14 -4.14 -12.50
C ASN A 110 1.19 -3.03 -12.66
N LYS A 111 1.27 -2.45 -13.87
CA LYS A 111 2.28 -1.42 -14.18
C LYS A 111 2.18 -0.22 -13.22
N ASP A 112 0.96 0.27 -12.98
CA ASP A 112 0.69 1.52 -12.28
C ASP A 112 -0.62 1.50 -11.45
N LYS A 113 -1.44 0.45 -11.54
CA LYS A 113 -2.72 0.35 -10.82
C LYS A 113 -2.61 -0.54 -9.60
N ILE A 114 -3.31 -0.17 -8.54
CA ILE A 114 -3.53 -0.98 -7.35
C ILE A 114 -5.00 -1.39 -7.26
N PHE A 115 -5.24 -2.48 -6.57
CA PHE A 115 -6.57 -3.05 -6.39
C PHE A 115 -6.82 -3.34 -4.92
N ALA A 116 -8.08 -3.35 -4.55
CA ALA A 116 -8.55 -3.76 -3.24
C ALA A 116 -9.77 -4.69 -3.38
N ASN A 117 -10.21 -5.26 -2.29
CA ASN A 117 -11.47 -5.99 -2.25
C ASN A 117 -12.64 -5.04 -2.53
N ARG A 118 -13.72 -5.53 -3.13
CA ARG A 118 -14.94 -4.76 -3.45
C ARG A 118 -15.49 -3.99 -2.23
N SER A 119 -15.34 -4.54 -1.05
CA SER A 119 -15.77 -3.89 0.19
C SER A 119 -15.12 -2.51 0.45
N TYR A 120 -13.97 -2.21 -0.17
CA TYR A 120 -13.33 -0.89 -0.03
C TYR A 120 -14.14 0.24 -0.66
N ALA A 121 -14.97 -0.06 -1.67
CA ALA A 121 -15.88 0.90 -2.29
C ALA A 121 -17.19 1.09 -1.52
N GLN A 122 -17.34 0.49 -0.34
CA GLN A 122 -18.54 0.61 0.48
C GLN A 122 -18.18 1.34 1.78
N PRO A 123 -19.08 2.23 2.27
CA PRO A 123 -18.90 2.83 3.58
C PRO A 123 -18.80 1.73 4.65
N SER A 124 -18.03 1.99 5.71
CA SER A 124 -17.97 1.07 6.84
C SER A 124 -19.32 1.10 7.55
N SER A 125 -20.08 0.02 7.45
CA SER A 125 -21.40 -0.16 8.10
C SER A 125 -21.29 -0.55 9.57
N ASP A 126 -20.06 -0.70 10.08
CA ASP A 126 -19.81 -1.28 11.41
C ASP A 126 -18.61 -0.58 12.03
N SER A 127 -18.79 -0.03 13.24
CA SER A 127 -17.75 0.65 14.01
C SER A 127 -16.60 -0.28 14.44
N GLU A 128 -16.81 -1.60 14.39
CA GLU A 128 -15.80 -2.60 14.73
C GLU A 128 -14.90 -2.97 13.55
N LYS A 129 -15.21 -2.52 12.33
CA LYS A 129 -14.41 -2.78 11.15
C LYS A 129 -13.37 -1.71 10.91
N LYS A 130 -12.26 -2.12 10.31
CA LYS A 130 -11.17 -1.27 9.85
C LYS A 130 -11.70 -0.07 9.03
N ASP A 131 -11.34 1.15 9.45
CA ASP A 131 -11.65 2.36 8.68
C ASP A 131 -10.89 2.33 7.34
N LYS A 132 -11.62 2.49 6.25
CA LYS A 132 -11.08 2.48 4.90
C LYS A 132 -10.47 3.83 4.51
N ASN A 133 -10.80 4.89 5.24
CA ASN A 133 -10.18 6.19 5.08
C ASN A 133 -8.83 6.22 5.79
N GLY A 134 -7.83 6.88 5.22
CA GLY A 134 -6.53 7.04 5.85
C GLY A 134 -5.35 6.97 4.91
N TYR A 135 -4.16 6.80 5.49
CA TYR A 135 -2.94 6.69 4.70
C TYR A 135 -2.81 5.34 4.01
N TYR A 136 -2.36 5.40 2.75
CA TYR A 136 -2.14 4.24 1.88
C TYR A 136 -0.76 4.28 1.28
N LEU A 137 -0.06 3.15 1.39
CA LEU A 137 1.18 2.87 0.70
C LEU A 137 0.89 1.92 -0.47
N ALA A 138 1.01 2.45 -1.69
CA ALA A 138 0.75 1.74 -2.93
C ALA A 138 2.07 1.36 -3.60
N ILE A 139 2.32 0.06 -3.77
CA ILE A 139 3.57 -0.47 -4.31
C ILE A 139 3.28 -1.29 -5.56
N ASN A 140 3.86 -0.88 -6.68
CA ASN A 140 3.82 -1.65 -7.93
C ASN A 140 5.17 -2.32 -8.19
N PHE A 141 5.15 -3.59 -8.61
CA PHE A 141 6.34 -4.38 -8.87
C PHE A 141 6.24 -5.17 -10.19
N GLU A 142 7.38 -5.64 -10.69
CA GLU A 142 7.45 -6.48 -11.88
C GLU A 142 7.16 -7.94 -11.54
N LYS A 143 6.54 -8.67 -12.47
CA LYS A 143 6.42 -10.13 -12.42
C LYS A 143 7.73 -10.77 -12.84
N PHE A 144 7.98 -12.00 -12.41
CA PHE A 144 9.01 -12.81 -13.03
C PHE A 144 8.75 -12.93 -14.54
N SER A 145 9.79 -12.76 -15.32
CA SER A 145 9.75 -12.92 -16.78
C SER A 145 10.47 -14.18 -17.20
N LYS A 146 10.07 -14.76 -18.34
CA LYS A 146 10.77 -15.91 -18.95
C LYS A 146 12.23 -15.62 -19.31
N LYS A 147 12.64 -14.34 -19.32
CA LYS A 147 14.02 -13.91 -19.62
C LYS A 147 14.96 -13.95 -18.40
N GLY A 148 14.50 -14.43 -17.24
CA GLY A 148 15.35 -14.65 -16.06
C GLY A 148 15.85 -13.40 -15.34
N ARG A 149 15.41 -12.18 -15.75
CA ARG A 149 15.78 -10.96 -15.03
C ARG A 149 15.03 -10.89 -13.70
N LYS A 150 15.75 -10.54 -12.62
CA LYS A 150 15.17 -10.26 -11.33
C LYS A 150 14.12 -9.13 -11.46
N PRO A 151 12.87 -9.36 -11.02
CA PRO A 151 11.85 -8.32 -11.05
C PRO A 151 12.18 -7.19 -10.08
N ARG A 152 11.77 -5.96 -10.43
CA ARG A 152 12.06 -4.73 -9.66
C ARG A 152 10.77 -4.14 -9.10
N ILE A 153 10.93 -3.32 -8.06
CA ILE A 153 9.89 -2.34 -7.70
C ILE A 153 9.80 -1.32 -8.83
N ARG A 154 8.60 -1.05 -9.31
CA ARG A 154 8.32 -0.08 -10.39
C ARG A 154 7.98 1.29 -9.85
N LEU A 155 7.11 1.33 -8.85
CA LEU A 155 6.48 2.55 -8.40
C LEU A 155 6.10 2.42 -6.93
N ILE A 156 6.45 3.44 -6.14
CA ILE A 156 6.02 3.58 -4.74
C ILE A 156 5.30 4.91 -4.64
N ARG A 157 4.05 4.87 -4.20
CA ARG A 157 3.22 6.05 -3.96
C ARG A 157 2.68 6.02 -2.56
N PHE A 158 2.56 7.19 -1.96
CA PHE A 158 2.03 7.36 -0.63
C PHE A 158 0.99 8.48 -0.62
N GLY A 159 -0.10 8.30 0.09
CA GLY A 159 -1.17 9.29 0.10
C GLY A 159 -2.27 9.01 1.10
N PHE A 160 -3.33 9.81 1.04
CA PHE A 160 -4.51 9.64 1.86
C PHE A 160 -5.71 9.34 0.96
N LEU A 161 -6.31 8.17 1.13
CA LEU A 161 -7.46 7.70 0.36
C LEU A 161 -8.68 7.55 1.24
N GLU A 162 -9.84 7.64 0.59
CA GLU A 162 -11.15 7.48 1.19
C GLU A 162 -11.91 6.34 0.51
N HIS A 163 -12.96 5.83 1.15
CA HIS A 163 -13.75 4.75 0.56
C HIS A 163 -14.40 5.16 -0.78
N GLU A 164 -14.72 6.45 -0.95
CA GLU A 164 -15.29 7.02 -2.18
C GLU A 164 -14.31 7.04 -3.37
N ASP A 165 -13.00 6.94 -3.10
CA ASP A 165 -11.96 6.86 -4.13
C ASP A 165 -11.95 5.50 -4.83
N TRP A 166 -12.55 4.49 -4.24
CA TRP A 166 -12.58 3.13 -4.74
C TRP A 166 -13.83 2.87 -5.56
N ILE A 167 -13.64 2.41 -6.79
CA ILE A 167 -14.70 2.07 -7.74
C ILE A 167 -14.84 0.55 -7.80
N PRO A 168 -16.00 -0.03 -7.46
CA PRO A 168 -16.18 -1.47 -7.52
C PRO A 168 -16.24 -1.93 -8.99
N GLN A 169 -15.83 -3.17 -9.24
CA GLN A 169 -16.02 -3.79 -10.55
C GLN A 169 -17.51 -3.81 -10.94
N LYS A 170 -17.78 -3.57 -12.23
CA LYS A 170 -19.15 -3.53 -12.76
C LYS A 170 -19.85 -4.89 -12.68
N SER A 171 -19.09 -6.00 -12.79
CA SER A 171 -19.66 -7.35 -12.67
C SER A 171 -20.18 -7.59 -11.26
N GLU A 172 -21.40 -8.10 -11.12
CA GLU A 172 -22.00 -8.46 -9.82
C GLU A 172 -21.14 -9.49 -9.04
N LYS A 173 -20.47 -10.40 -9.74
CA LYS A 173 -19.56 -11.40 -9.17
C LYS A 173 -18.15 -10.86 -8.95
N GLY A 174 -17.86 -9.65 -9.40
CA GLY A 174 -16.53 -9.03 -9.28
C GLY A 174 -16.19 -8.71 -7.83
N GLN A 175 -15.06 -9.24 -7.34
CA GLN A 175 -14.63 -9.09 -5.96
C GLN A 175 -13.61 -7.96 -5.76
N GLN A 176 -13.27 -7.22 -6.81
CA GLN A 176 -12.26 -6.18 -6.78
C GLN A 176 -12.86 -4.77 -6.87
N ALA A 177 -12.12 -3.82 -6.31
CA ALA A 177 -12.26 -2.39 -6.55
C ALA A 177 -10.93 -1.82 -7.05
N HIS A 178 -10.98 -0.75 -7.83
CA HIS A 178 -9.83 0.01 -8.31
C HIS A 178 -10.00 1.48 -7.93
N LEU A 179 -8.90 2.23 -7.93
CA LEU A 179 -8.97 3.67 -7.66
C LEU A 179 -9.45 4.45 -8.89
N SER A 180 -10.13 5.56 -8.62
CA SER A 180 -10.46 6.58 -9.63
C SER A 180 -9.18 7.24 -10.17
N ASP A 181 -9.22 7.73 -11.41
CA ASP A 181 -8.10 8.48 -11.99
C ASP A 181 -7.82 9.78 -11.23
N LEU A 182 -8.86 10.40 -10.66
CA LEU A 182 -8.74 11.59 -9.82
C LEU A 182 -7.92 11.29 -8.55
N ALA A 183 -8.20 10.16 -7.87
CA ALA A 183 -7.46 9.74 -6.69
C ALA A 183 -5.98 9.49 -7.00
N TYR A 184 -5.66 8.85 -8.13
CA TYR A 184 -4.27 8.69 -8.57
C TYR A 184 -3.56 10.03 -8.78
N LYS A 185 -4.23 11.02 -9.36
CA LYS A 185 -3.65 12.33 -9.70
C LYS A 185 -3.49 13.25 -8.50
N THR A 186 -4.40 13.16 -7.53
CA THR A 186 -4.51 14.18 -6.47
C THR A 186 -4.28 13.67 -5.05
N LYS A 187 -4.52 12.37 -4.80
CA LYS A 187 -4.48 11.80 -3.45
C LYS A 187 -3.31 10.83 -3.22
N LEU A 188 -2.49 10.55 -4.24
CA LEU A 188 -1.26 9.76 -4.14
C LEU A 188 -0.06 10.55 -4.67
N ILE A 189 1.01 10.58 -3.89
CA ILE A 189 2.28 11.21 -4.28
C ILE A 189 3.27 10.10 -4.63
N THR A 190 3.92 10.21 -5.78
CA THR A 190 5.02 9.33 -6.15
C THR A 190 6.25 9.66 -5.31
N LEU A 191 6.72 8.68 -4.54
CA LEU A 191 7.96 8.74 -3.77
C LEU A 191 9.14 8.13 -4.52
N TYR A 192 8.86 7.11 -5.34
CA TYR A 192 9.87 6.40 -6.14
C TYR A 192 9.25 5.88 -7.44
N GLN A 193 10.03 5.99 -8.51
CA GLN A 193 9.71 5.38 -9.81
C GLN A 193 11.01 4.85 -10.42
N ALA A 194 11.02 3.55 -10.79
CA ALA A 194 12.14 2.97 -11.52
C ALA A 194 12.24 3.55 -12.93
N GLU A 195 13.45 3.76 -13.37
CA GLU A 195 13.80 4.15 -14.75
C GLU A 195 13.55 3.01 -15.77
#